data_605f99aa3065424772e98f4f589366d8
#
_entry.id   605f99aa3065424772e98f4f589366d8
#
_cell.length_a   1.000
_cell.length_b   1.000
_cell.length_c   1.000
_cell.angle_alpha   90.00
_cell.angle_beta   90.00
_cell.angle_gamma   90.00
#
_symmetry.space_group_name_H-M   'P 1'
#
loop_
_entity.id
_entity.type
_entity.pdbx_description
1 polymer ?
#
loop_
_entity_poly.entity_id
_entity_poly.type
_entity_poly.pdbx_seq_one_letter_code
_entity_poly.pdbx_strand_id
1 'polypeptide(L)'
;MKNFIANAEKKLDAWGEKLEKINIMYPSDLVTGVLFLVVSVVILLIMPQQVVVSEKDVVNGRAFPTMLAYLMMAMSLLMTGNELVKLITKKPLVTKTVNALVEVKALVLIAILIVTYLLAKVTDLFVIGGLFCAVAFLVFFRCKKKSYYAITVTAAVLIWVVFRFVLNVSF
;
A
#
# COMPACT_ATOMS: atom_id res chain seq x y z
N MET A 1 12.98 -8.57 28.41
CA MET A 1 12.67 -8.11 27.05
C MET A 1 12.94 -9.17 25.99
N LYS A 2 14.11 -9.86 25.96
CA LYS A 2 14.41 -10.94 25.00
C LYS A 2 13.39 -12.09 25.00
N ASN A 3 12.91 -12.53 26.17
CA ASN A 3 11.95 -13.65 26.28
C ASN A 3 10.53 -13.26 25.77
N PHE A 4 10.16 -11.99 25.89
CA PHE A 4 8.87 -11.51 25.38
C PHE A 4 8.86 -11.49 23.84
N ILE A 5 9.95 -11.01 23.23
CA ILE A 5 10.11 -10.98 21.76
C ILE A 5 10.14 -12.41 21.21
N ALA A 6 10.90 -13.31 21.82
CA ALA A 6 10.97 -14.70 21.40
C ALA A 6 9.61 -15.44 21.52
N ASN A 7 8.80 -15.16 22.54
CA ASN A 7 7.46 -15.70 22.68
C ASN A 7 6.48 -15.12 21.66
N ALA A 8 6.61 -13.84 21.33
CA ALA A 8 5.81 -13.20 20.29
C ALA A 8 6.14 -13.78 18.90
N GLU A 9 7.43 -13.94 18.59
CA GLU A 9 7.88 -14.57 17.34
C GLU A 9 7.33 -16.01 17.20
N LYS A 10 7.43 -16.81 18.27
CA LYS A 10 6.93 -18.19 18.28
C LYS A 10 5.41 -18.29 18.06
N LYS A 11 4.65 -17.36 18.64
CA LYS A 11 3.21 -17.26 18.39
C LYS A 11 2.90 -16.85 16.95
N LEU A 12 3.61 -15.87 16.41
CA LEU A 12 3.44 -15.43 15.03
C LEU A 12 3.80 -16.53 14.02
N ASP A 13 4.85 -17.30 14.30
CA ASP A 13 5.23 -18.45 13.45
C ASP A 13 4.17 -19.57 13.51
N ALA A 14 3.64 -19.89 14.69
CA ALA A 14 2.58 -20.87 14.84
C ALA A 14 1.27 -20.45 14.15
N TRP A 15 0.96 -19.14 14.14
CA TRP A 15 -0.17 -18.60 13.38
C TRP A 15 0.11 -18.62 11.87
N GLY A 16 1.35 -18.35 11.47
CA GLY A 16 1.79 -18.43 10.08
C GLY A 16 1.61 -19.83 9.51
N GLU A 17 2.05 -20.87 10.23
CA GLU A 17 1.89 -22.27 9.83
C GLU A 17 0.42 -22.71 9.70
N LYS A 18 -0.46 -22.19 10.56
CA LYS A 18 -1.91 -22.48 10.45
C LYS A 18 -2.51 -21.81 9.21
N LEU A 19 -2.15 -20.56 8.93
CA LEU A 19 -2.64 -19.81 7.78
C LEU A 19 -2.08 -20.36 6.47
N GLU A 20 -0.86 -20.87 6.47
CA GLU A 20 -0.21 -21.47 5.29
C GLU A 20 -0.95 -22.70 4.77
N LYS A 21 -1.64 -23.43 5.64
CA LYS A 21 -2.44 -24.62 5.27
C LYS A 21 -3.79 -24.25 4.65
N ILE A 22 -4.23 -23.01 4.79
CA ILE A 22 -5.52 -22.55 4.27
C ILE A 22 -5.31 -21.96 2.87
N ASN A 23 -5.78 -22.70 1.87
CA ASN A 23 -5.81 -22.24 0.50
C ASN A 23 -7.22 -21.80 0.13
N ILE A 24 -7.37 -20.55 -0.28
CA ILE A 24 -8.64 -19.98 -0.71
C ILE A 24 -8.63 -19.93 -2.24
N MET A 25 -9.63 -20.54 -2.86
CA MET A 25 -9.82 -20.48 -4.31
C MET A 25 -10.83 -19.41 -4.64
N TYR A 26 -10.44 -18.45 -5.48
CA TYR A 26 -11.32 -17.35 -5.88
C TYR A 26 -11.08 -16.94 -7.35
N PRO A 27 -12.06 -16.32 -8.01
CA PRO A 27 -11.89 -15.79 -9.36
C PRO A 27 -10.98 -14.56 -9.32
N SER A 28 -9.67 -14.78 -9.60
CA SER A 28 -8.63 -13.77 -9.42
C SER A 28 -8.89 -12.50 -10.19
N ASP A 29 -9.29 -12.65 -11.46
CA ASP A 29 -9.37 -11.52 -12.38
C ASP A 29 -10.60 -10.67 -12.08
N LEU A 30 -11.72 -11.29 -11.67
CA LEU A 30 -12.91 -10.57 -11.22
C LEU A 30 -12.64 -9.79 -9.94
N VAL A 31 -12.05 -10.44 -8.92
CA VAL A 31 -11.76 -9.78 -7.63
C VAL A 31 -10.76 -8.65 -7.80
N THR A 32 -9.71 -8.87 -8.59
CA THR A 32 -8.70 -7.84 -8.88
C THR A 32 -9.31 -6.68 -9.67
N GLY A 33 -10.12 -6.95 -10.68
CA GLY A 33 -10.80 -5.92 -11.46
C GLY A 33 -11.72 -5.05 -10.61
N VAL A 34 -12.57 -5.67 -9.78
CA VAL A 34 -13.47 -4.93 -8.87
C VAL A 34 -12.67 -4.13 -7.84
N LEU A 35 -11.62 -4.70 -7.25
CA LEU A 35 -10.78 -4.01 -6.27
C LEU A 35 -10.13 -2.76 -6.86
N PHE A 36 -9.48 -2.87 -8.02
CA PHE A 36 -8.85 -1.71 -8.66
C PHE A 36 -9.87 -0.68 -9.15
N LEU A 37 -11.08 -1.10 -9.52
CA LEU A 37 -12.16 -0.19 -9.86
C LEU A 37 -12.58 0.63 -8.64
N VAL A 38 -12.79 -0.01 -7.50
CA VAL A 38 -13.13 0.67 -6.25
C VAL A 38 -12.00 1.63 -5.84
N VAL A 39 -10.75 1.18 -5.89
CA VAL A 39 -9.59 2.01 -5.55
C VAL A 39 -9.49 3.23 -6.48
N SER A 40 -9.68 3.08 -7.79
CA SER A 40 -9.63 4.19 -8.73
C SER A 40 -10.73 5.22 -8.47
N VAL A 41 -11.95 4.78 -8.18
CA VAL A 41 -13.06 5.68 -7.82
C VAL A 41 -12.76 6.42 -6.52
N VAL A 42 -12.27 5.73 -5.50
CA VAL A 42 -11.88 6.35 -4.20
C VAL A 42 -10.79 7.40 -4.42
N ILE A 43 -9.75 7.10 -5.22
CA ILE A 43 -8.70 8.07 -5.54
C ILE A 43 -9.29 9.30 -6.21
N LEU A 44 -10.15 9.15 -7.22
CA LEU A 44 -10.77 10.27 -7.93
C LEU A 44 -11.64 11.13 -7.01
N LEU A 45 -12.35 10.53 -6.05
CA LEU A 45 -13.18 11.27 -5.08
C LEU A 45 -12.34 12.02 -4.04
N ILE A 46 -11.23 11.43 -3.59
CA ILE A 46 -10.39 12.03 -2.55
C ILE A 46 -9.40 13.05 -3.13
N MET A 47 -8.98 12.88 -4.38
CA MET A 47 -7.97 13.71 -5.06
C MET A 47 -8.21 15.23 -4.93
N PRO A 48 -9.44 15.77 -5.14
CA PRO A 48 -9.68 17.21 -5.03
C PRO A 48 -9.41 17.77 -3.63
N GLN A 49 -9.55 16.96 -2.59
CA GLN A 49 -9.35 17.35 -1.20
C GLN A 49 -7.89 17.25 -0.76
N GLN A 50 -7.13 16.32 -1.37
CA GLN A 50 -5.74 16.05 -0.98
C GLN A 50 -4.73 16.95 -1.71
N VAL A 51 -5.01 17.29 -2.95
CA VAL A 51 -4.12 18.13 -3.76
C VAL A 51 -4.78 19.47 -4.05
N VAL A 52 -4.37 20.48 -3.33
CA VAL A 52 -4.81 21.87 -3.57
C VAL A 52 -4.03 22.40 -4.79
N VAL A 53 -4.75 22.88 -5.79
CA VAL A 53 -4.16 23.52 -6.97
C VAL A 53 -4.28 25.01 -6.80
N SER A 54 -3.15 25.73 -6.86
CA SER A 54 -3.12 27.19 -6.88
C SER A 54 -3.15 27.70 -8.33
N GLU A 55 -3.83 28.82 -8.56
CA GLU A 55 -3.82 29.49 -9.86
C GLU A 55 -2.42 29.95 -10.31
N LYS A 56 -1.47 30.02 -9.38
CA LYS A 56 -0.07 30.37 -9.64
C LYS A 56 0.79 29.18 -10.06
N ASP A 57 0.27 27.96 -9.97
CA ASP A 57 1.03 26.75 -10.28
C ASP A 57 1.19 26.63 -11.81
N VAL A 58 2.42 26.62 -12.28
CA VAL A 58 2.76 26.39 -13.70
C VAL A 58 2.34 25.00 -14.16
N VAL A 59 2.32 24.03 -13.24
CA VAL A 59 1.92 22.65 -13.51
C VAL A 59 0.86 22.23 -12.50
N ASN A 60 -0.29 21.77 -13.01
CA ASN A 60 -1.35 21.23 -12.17
C ASN A 60 -0.92 19.90 -11.55
N GLY A 61 -0.60 19.90 -10.24
CA GLY A 61 -0.18 18.71 -9.50
C GLY A 61 -1.20 17.57 -9.48
N ARG A 62 -2.49 17.87 -9.76
CA ARG A 62 -3.55 16.83 -9.87
C ARG A 62 -3.53 16.10 -11.22
N ALA A 63 -2.99 16.69 -12.27
CA ALA A 63 -3.14 16.19 -13.64
C ALA A 63 -2.61 14.76 -13.77
N PHE A 64 -1.38 14.52 -13.34
CA PHE A 64 -0.75 13.21 -13.46
C PHE A 64 -1.44 12.11 -12.62
N PRO A 65 -1.69 12.29 -11.31
CA PRO A 65 -2.41 11.29 -10.52
C PRO A 65 -3.83 11.02 -11.03
N THR A 66 -4.53 12.04 -11.49
CA THR A 66 -5.89 11.91 -12.05
C THR A 66 -5.87 11.09 -13.35
N MET A 67 -4.91 11.36 -14.23
CA MET A 67 -4.73 10.58 -15.46
C MET A 67 -4.45 9.10 -15.15
N LEU A 68 -3.59 8.80 -14.19
CA LEU A 68 -3.32 7.44 -13.74
C LEU A 68 -4.57 6.76 -13.17
N ALA A 69 -5.36 7.48 -12.37
CA ALA A 69 -6.60 6.94 -11.80
C ALA A 69 -7.63 6.62 -12.89
N TYR A 70 -7.79 7.47 -13.91
CA TYR A 70 -8.65 7.17 -15.06
C TYR A 70 -8.14 5.98 -15.87
N LEU A 71 -6.83 5.88 -16.11
CA LEU A 71 -6.25 4.73 -16.79
C LEU A 71 -6.51 3.43 -16.01
N MET A 72 -6.27 3.46 -14.70
CA MET A 72 -6.55 2.34 -13.81
C MET A 72 -8.03 1.95 -13.83
N MET A 73 -8.94 2.94 -13.81
CA MET A 73 -10.39 2.71 -13.91
C MET A 73 -10.77 2.06 -15.25
N ALA A 74 -10.25 2.55 -16.36
CA ALA A 74 -10.52 1.99 -17.67
C ALA A 74 -10.07 0.53 -17.79
N MET A 75 -8.85 0.23 -17.35
CA MET A 75 -8.32 -1.15 -17.36
C MET A 75 -9.10 -2.07 -16.42
N SER A 76 -9.52 -1.57 -15.27
CA SER A 76 -10.34 -2.34 -14.32
C SER A 76 -11.73 -2.64 -14.86
N LEU A 77 -12.35 -1.68 -15.57
CA LEU A 77 -13.64 -1.88 -16.23
C LEU A 77 -13.54 -2.95 -17.34
N LEU A 78 -12.49 -2.89 -18.15
CA LEU A 78 -12.26 -3.90 -19.19
C LEU A 78 -12.07 -5.30 -18.60
N MET A 79 -11.28 -5.40 -17.53
CA MET A 79 -11.01 -6.66 -16.85
C MET A 79 -12.28 -7.23 -16.21
N THR A 80 -13.00 -6.41 -15.44
CA THR A 80 -14.26 -6.81 -14.80
C THR A 80 -15.34 -7.14 -15.85
N GLY A 81 -15.45 -6.34 -16.91
CA GLY A 81 -16.40 -6.57 -18.00
C GLY A 81 -16.17 -7.90 -18.71
N ASN A 82 -14.92 -8.23 -19.02
CA ASN A 82 -14.55 -9.51 -19.61
C ASN A 82 -14.93 -10.70 -18.72
N GLU A 83 -14.70 -10.60 -17.41
CA GLU A 83 -15.06 -11.67 -16.47
C GLU A 83 -16.59 -11.80 -16.28
N LEU A 84 -17.32 -10.68 -16.28
CA LEU A 84 -18.79 -10.70 -16.26
C LEU A 84 -19.37 -11.35 -17.52
N VAL A 85 -18.82 -11.06 -18.70
CA VAL A 85 -19.22 -11.72 -19.96
C VAL A 85 -18.97 -13.23 -19.89
N LYS A 86 -17.85 -13.68 -19.33
CA LYS A 86 -17.56 -15.10 -19.10
C LYS A 86 -18.59 -15.74 -18.16
N LEU A 87 -18.97 -15.04 -17.08
CA LEU A 87 -20.02 -15.51 -16.16
C LEU A 87 -21.36 -15.70 -16.87
N ILE A 88 -21.79 -14.73 -17.68
CA ILE A 88 -23.06 -14.78 -18.42
C ILE A 88 -23.01 -15.89 -19.46
N THR A 89 -21.89 -16.05 -20.16
CA THR A 89 -21.70 -17.09 -21.19
C THR A 89 -21.34 -18.45 -20.64
N LYS A 90 -21.36 -18.63 -19.31
CA LYS A 90 -20.99 -19.88 -18.61
C LYS A 90 -19.61 -20.43 -19.01
N LYS A 91 -18.68 -19.57 -19.36
CA LYS A 91 -17.30 -19.95 -19.62
C LYS A 91 -16.53 -20.11 -18.31
N PRO A 92 -15.49 -20.97 -18.27
CA PRO A 92 -14.69 -21.15 -17.08
C PRO A 92 -13.98 -19.84 -16.69
N LEU A 93 -14.11 -19.45 -15.42
CA LEU A 93 -13.39 -18.32 -14.83
C LEU A 93 -11.95 -18.72 -14.50
N VAL A 94 -11.04 -17.76 -14.61
CA VAL A 94 -9.67 -17.97 -14.15
C VAL A 94 -9.66 -17.92 -12.63
N THR A 95 -9.56 -19.10 -12.00
CA THR A 95 -9.45 -19.24 -10.55
C THR A 95 -7.98 -19.38 -10.16
N LYS A 96 -7.57 -18.65 -9.12
CA LYS A 96 -6.27 -18.81 -8.47
C LYS A 96 -6.46 -19.26 -7.04
N THR A 97 -5.58 -20.14 -6.61
CA THR A 97 -5.46 -20.47 -5.19
C THR A 97 -4.48 -19.52 -4.56
N VAL A 98 -4.93 -18.79 -3.55
CA VAL A 98 -4.09 -17.92 -2.74
C VAL A 98 -4.02 -18.46 -1.33
N ASN A 99 -2.84 -18.40 -0.80
CA ASN A 99 -2.55 -18.80 0.56
C ASN A 99 -3.02 -17.72 1.53
N ALA A 100 -3.81 -18.07 2.53
CA ALA A 100 -4.32 -17.13 3.52
C ALA A 100 -3.20 -16.34 4.23
N LEU A 101 -2.02 -16.92 4.38
CA LEU A 101 -0.85 -16.24 4.94
C LEU A 101 -0.43 -15.04 4.09
N VAL A 102 -0.48 -15.16 2.76
CA VAL A 102 -0.11 -14.06 1.83
C VAL A 102 -1.10 -12.90 1.95
N GLU A 103 -2.40 -13.21 2.03
CA GLU A 103 -3.44 -12.20 2.21
C GLU A 103 -3.30 -11.45 3.54
N VAL A 104 -3.06 -12.18 4.64
CA VAL A 104 -2.84 -11.55 5.95
C VAL A 104 -1.59 -10.68 5.93
N LYS A 105 -0.50 -11.10 5.28
CA LYS A 105 0.69 -10.26 5.11
C LYS A 105 0.38 -8.99 4.31
N ALA A 106 -0.40 -9.09 3.25
CA ALA A 106 -0.83 -7.94 2.46
C ALA A 106 -1.68 -6.96 3.29
N LEU A 107 -2.62 -7.47 4.09
CA LEU A 107 -3.42 -6.64 5.01
C LEU A 107 -2.56 -5.92 6.04
N VAL A 108 -1.54 -6.58 6.60
CA VAL A 108 -0.61 -5.94 7.55
C VAL A 108 0.18 -4.82 6.85
N LEU A 109 0.63 -5.02 5.61
CA LEU A 109 1.31 -3.96 4.84
C LEU A 109 0.40 -2.76 4.60
N ILE A 110 -0.86 -3.00 4.23
CA ILE A 110 -1.87 -1.93 4.08
C ILE A 110 -2.09 -1.21 5.42
N ALA A 111 -2.19 -1.93 6.53
CA ALA A 111 -2.33 -1.33 7.85
C ALA A 111 -1.13 -0.43 8.21
N ILE A 112 0.09 -0.86 7.91
CA ILE A 112 1.30 -0.02 8.10
C ILE A 112 1.19 1.28 7.29
N LEU A 113 0.75 1.22 6.03
CA LEU A 113 0.57 2.40 5.19
C LEU A 113 -0.51 3.35 5.73
N ILE A 114 -1.62 2.81 6.21
CA ILE A 114 -2.70 3.61 6.83
C ILE A 114 -2.17 4.31 8.09
N VAL A 115 -1.48 3.59 8.97
CA VAL A 115 -0.88 4.18 10.19
C VAL A 115 0.16 5.25 9.82
N THR A 116 0.98 5.00 8.79
CA THR A 116 1.93 5.99 8.25
C THR A 116 1.24 7.28 7.84
N TYR A 117 0.15 7.17 7.09
CA TYR A 117 -0.65 8.32 6.66
C TYR A 117 -1.24 9.08 7.85
N LEU A 118 -1.82 8.36 8.82
CA LEU A 118 -2.39 8.97 10.02
C LEU A 118 -1.32 9.69 10.85
N LEU A 119 -0.14 9.10 11.03
CA LEU A 119 0.98 9.72 11.72
C LEU A 119 1.45 10.99 11.02
N ALA A 120 1.63 10.94 9.69
CA ALA A 120 2.02 12.11 8.91
C ALA A 120 0.98 13.24 9.03
N LYS A 121 -0.32 12.89 9.01
CA LYS A 121 -1.41 13.85 9.13
C LYS A 121 -1.53 14.48 10.54
N VAL A 122 -1.33 13.68 11.59
CA VAL A 122 -1.45 14.18 12.98
C VAL A 122 -0.25 15.02 13.40
N THR A 123 0.94 14.69 12.88
CA THR A 123 2.16 15.40 13.25
C THR A 123 2.48 16.59 12.33
N ASP A 124 1.76 16.73 11.20
CA ASP A 124 2.08 17.67 10.10
C ASP A 124 3.54 17.57 9.62
N LEU A 125 4.20 16.46 9.93
CA LEU A 125 5.58 16.17 9.57
C LEU A 125 5.66 14.89 8.74
N PHE A 126 5.79 15.04 7.44
CA PHE A 126 5.97 13.93 6.50
C PHE A 126 7.12 12.97 6.91
N VAL A 127 8.18 13.52 7.51
CA VAL A 127 9.35 12.75 7.95
C VAL A 127 9.00 11.70 8.99
N ILE A 128 8.13 12.03 9.95
CA ILE A 128 7.75 11.10 11.02
C ILE A 128 7.00 9.90 10.43
N GLY A 129 6.06 10.17 9.52
CA GLY A 129 5.38 9.11 8.77
C GLY A 129 6.36 8.27 7.95
N GLY A 130 7.27 8.90 7.21
CA GLY A 130 8.28 8.22 6.41
C GLY A 130 9.24 7.35 7.22
N LEU A 131 9.74 7.85 8.35
CA LEU A 131 10.58 7.09 9.26
C LEU A 131 9.84 5.90 9.87
N PHE A 132 8.60 6.11 10.31
CA PHE A 132 7.77 5.03 10.82
C PHE A 132 7.56 3.94 9.76
N CYS A 133 7.18 4.33 8.55
CA CYS A 133 6.98 3.42 7.44
C CYS A 133 8.24 2.59 7.16
N ALA A 134 9.39 3.25 7.03
CA ALA A 134 10.66 2.62 6.76
C ALA A 134 11.04 1.59 7.84
N VAL A 135 10.93 1.95 9.12
CA VAL A 135 11.24 1.04 10.23
C VAL A 135 10.21 -0.09 10.32
N ALA A 136 8.92 0.21 10.17
CA ALA A 136 7.86 -0.79 10.22
C ALA A 136 8.01 -1.87 9.13
N PHE A 137 8.38 -1.48 7.90
CA PHE A 137 8.69 -2.44 6.83
C PHE A 137 9.90 -3.31 7.16
N LEU A 138 10.99 -2.73 7.68
CA LEU A 138 12.18 -3.49 8.07
C LEU A 138 11.87 -4.51 9.18
N VAL A 139 11.05 -4.12 10.15
CA VAL A 139 10.60 -5.03 11.22
C VAL A 139 9.68 -6.11 10.65
N PHE A 140 8.73 -5.75 9.79
CA PHE A 140 7.82 -6.68 9.15
C PHE A 140 8.55 -7.76 8.33
N PHE A 141 9.57 -7.36 7.57
CA PHE A 141 10.42 -8.29 6.81
C PHE A 141 11.50 -8.96 7.67
N ARG A 142 11.48 -8.78 8.99
CA ARG A 142 12.41 -9.39 9.96
C ARG A 142 13.89 -9.16 9.59
N CYS A 143 14.22 -7.96 9.14
CA CYS A 143 15.61 -7.61 8.81
C CYS A 143 16.49 -7.63 10.07
N LYS A 144 17.44 -8.58 10.12
CA LYS A 144 18.32 -8.77 11.30
C LYS A 144 19.55 -7.85 11.29
N LYS A 145 19.95 -7.33 10.14
CA LYS A 145 21.16 -6.50 10.00
C LYS A 145 20.87 -5.06 10.41
N LYS A 146 21.53 -4.57 11.45
CA LYS A 146 21.41 -3.19 11.94
C LYS A 146 21.77 -2.14 10.89
N SER A 147 22.68 -2.49 9.95
CA SER A 147 23.07 -1.60 8.85
C SER A 147 21.90 -1.17 7.98
N TYR A 148 20.91 -2.05 7.72
CA TYR A 148 19.75 -1.68 6.93
C TYR A 148 18.89 -0.62 7.60
N TYR A 149 18.72 -0.70 8.93
CA TYR A 149 18.02 0.33 9.69
C TYR A 149 18.77 1.67 9.62
N ALA A 150 20.08 1.66 9.81
CA ALA A 150 20.91 2.86 9.72
C ALA A 150 20.84 3.51 8.34
N ILE A 151 20.99 2.74 7.26
CA ILE A 151 20.94 3.24 5.88
C ILE A 151 19.56 3.82 5.58
N THR A 152 18.49 3.12 5.94
CA THR A 152 17.12 3.54 5.64
C THR A 152 16.74 4.81 6.41
N VAL A 153 17.09 4.89 7.69
CA VAL A 153 16.83 6.09 8.49
C VAL A 153 17.67 7.27 7.97
N THR A 154 18.95 7.05 7.65
CA THR A 154 19.80 8.11 7.08
C THR A 154 19.26 8.60 5.73
N ALA A 155 18.83 7.68 4.85
CA ALA A 155 18.23 8.06 3.57
C ALA A 155 16.94 8.88 3.75
N ALA A 156 16.05 8.48 4.67
CA ALA A 156 14.81 9.20 4.95
C ALA A 156 15.09 10.63 5.48
N VAL A 157 16.07 10.76 6.37
CA VAL A 157 16.49 12.08 6.90
C VAL A 157 17.14 12.92 5.81
N LEU A 158 18.01 12.35 4.97
CA LEU A 158 18.63 13.07 3.84
C LEU A 158 17.58 13.58 2.86
N ILE A 159 16.62 12.75 2.48
CA ILE A 159 15.51 13.16 1.59
C ILE A 159 14.78 14.36 2.23
N TRP A 160 14.44 14.28 3.50
CA TRP A 160 13.79 15.40 4.19
C TRP A 160 14.64 16.68 4.17
N VAL A 161 15.92 16.59 4.49
CA VAL A 161 16.84 17.75 4.48
C VAL A 161 16.87 18.39 3.09
N VAL A 162 16.97 17.58 2.03
CA VAL A 162 16.96 18.08 0.65
C VAL A 162 15.64 18.79 0.33
N PHE A 163 14.51 18.19 0.65
CA PHE A 163 13.21 18.81 0.37
C PHE A 163 13.02 20.10 1.18
N ARG A 164 13.40 20.10 2.46
CA ARG A 164 13.20 21.23 3.36
C ARG A 164 14.13 22.40 3.06
N PHE A 165 15.43 22.13 2.85
CA PHE A 165 16.46 23.17 2.78
C PHE A 165 16.93 23.48 1.35
N VAL A 166 16.91 22.51 0.42
CA VAL A 166 17.34 22.73 -0.97
C VAL A 166 16.16 23.11 -1.84
N LEU A 167 15.06 22.39 -1.75
CA LEU A 167 13.87 22.65 -2.57
C LEU A 167 12.89 23.63 -1.92
N ASN A 168 13.14 24.04 -0.67
CA ASN A 168 12.31 24.99 0.09
C ASN A 168 10.81 24.62 0.11
N VAL A 169 10.51 23.31 0.11
CA VAL A 169 9.14 22.78 0.20
C VAL A 169 8.73 22.76 1.67
N SER A 170 7.73 23.55 2.03
CA SER A 170 7.06 23.46 3.34
C SER A 170 5.99 22.38 3.26
N PHE A 171 6.14 21.36 4.09
CA PHE A 171 5.13 20.33 4.27
C PHE A 171 4.28 20.67 5.49
#